data_5ffcd0a8e10f6e59b6bbefe3d6373fd7
#
_entry.id   5ffcd0a8e10f6e59b6bbefe3d6373fd7
#
_cell.length_a   1.000
_cell.length_b   1.000
_cell.length_c   1.000
_cell.angle_alpha   90.00
_cell.angle_beta   90.00
_cell.angle_gamma   90.00
#
_symmetry.space_group_name_H-M   'P 1'
#
loop_
_entity.id
_entity.type
_entity.pdbx_description
1 polymer ?
#
loop_
_entity_poly.entity_id
_entity_poly.type
_entity_poly.pdbx_seq_one_letter_code
_entity_poly.pdbx_strand_id
1 'polypeptide(L)'
;MKKLLAIVVLSLLLSGKAYAGVNEPGSGPIASINDVKSEYYKNLAQVKKKNKHLIQYLSTNNNGGWASWSLYVKEINEKSHEKAYKKCVKNAAKYTQEDCFIFAIDDKIVWNLDGPAKPTKPKESESAELKAKREKQAQLDKKTGRFFEDQPDVSDDFQFHLIYFLDNKTKDKERDISGYIEKQMKKADDAFFKMTKNKQRFKFDYREDGKLDVTFVRMDRKARSGGWNVNYPDYYLTKNGFNNPKKMYLSFTDSASGDGGQMGPHHGYIFIGKAGSQYPQIIIHEMLHGLGFAMPCTKGVKNGAHMGSGILAQGGGLQLPKALYGHGDSTCPDLKDSVYLTPTSDNPFDPLPIACALGQMKRGSPPGNFEIPARYTHKKLLKGRKNEWCTYNVHTYAKDDWFKQWKK
;
A
#
# COMPACT_ATOMS: atom_id res chain seq x y z
N MET A 1 -57.86 12.57 -25.13
CA MET A 1 -57.57 11.98 -23.82
C MET A 1 -56.34 11.02 -23.79
N LYS A 2 -55.88 10.42 -24.91
CA LYS A 2 -54.71 9.52 -24.89
C LYS A 2 -53.31 10.22 -24.78
N LYS A 3 -53.21 11.51 -25.10
CA LYS A 3 -51.91 12.26 -24.99
C LYS A 3 -51.61 12.80 -23.60
N LEU A 4 -52.61 12.93 -22.71
CA LEU A 4 -52.38 13.38 -21.34
C LEU A 4 -51.81 12.27 -20.43
N LEU A 5 -52.14 11.00 -20.72
CA LEU A 5 -51.67 9.87 -19.93
C LEU A 5 -50.17 9.57 -20.12
N ALA A 6 -49.64 9.87 -21.32
CA ALA A 6 -48.20 9.66 -21.60
C ALA A 6 -47.28 10.67 -20.89
N ILE A 7 -47.77 11.88 -20.64
CA ILE A 7 -46.97 12.93 -19.94
C ILE A 7 -46.92 12.66 -18.45
N VAL A 8 -47.99 12.13 -17.84
CA VAL A 8 -48.03 11.79 -16.42
C VAL A 8 -47.16 10.55 -16.12
N VAL A 9 -47.09 9.56 -17.04
CA VAL A 9 -46.21 8.40 -16.85
C VAL A 9 -44.72 8.77 -17.03
N LEU A 10 -44.42 9.69 -17.94
CA LEU A 10 -43.03 10.14 -18.15
C LEU A 10 -42.53 11.05 -17.04
N SER A 11 -43.40 11.85 -16.39
CA SER A 11 -43.02 12.67 -15.23
C SER A 11 -42.82 11.83 -13.95
N LEU A 12 -43.49 10.70 -13.81
CA LEU A 12 -43.27 9.74 -12.73
C LEU A 12 -41.95 8.94 -12.87
N LEU A 13 -41.44 8.81 -14.10
CA LEU A 13 -40.13 8.18 -14.35
C LEU A 13 -38.94 9.13 -14.20
N LEU A 14 -39.15 10.43 -14.11
CA LEU A 14 -38.12 11.46 -13.93
C LEU A 14 -38.01 12.00 -12.50
N SER A 15 -38.98 11.70 -11.64
CA SER A 15 -38.97 12.12 -10.25
C SER A 15 -38.69 10.96 -9.29
N GLY A 16 -37.44 10.66 -9.10
CA GLY A 16 -37.09 9.84 -7.97
C GLY A 16 -36.00 8.81 -8.27
N LYS A 17 -34.77 9.22 -8.24
CA LYS A 17 -33.72 8.33 -7.70
C LYS A 17 -34.10 8.07 -6.25
N ALA A 18 -35.00 7.13 -6.01
CA ALA A 18 -35.16 6.57 -4.68
C ALA A 18 -33.81 5.93 -4.34
N TYR A 19 -33.05 6.58 -3.48
CA TYR A 19 -31.82 6.02 -2.95
C TYR A 19 -32.24 4.82 -2.09
N ALA A 20 -31.98 3.60 -2.55
CA ALA A 20 -32.11 2.42 -1.71
C ALA A 20 -31.27 2.66 -0.45
N GLY A 21 -31.84 2.35 0.73
CA GLY A 21 -31.17 2.56 2.02
C GLY A 21 -31.51 3.86 2.76
N VAL A 22 -32.03 4.90 2.10
CA VAL A 22 -32.55 6.09 2.82
C VAL A 22 -33.77 5.68 3.65
N ASN A 23 -33.72 5.98 4.96
CA ASN A 23 -34.74 5.61 5.94
C ASN A 23 -34.93 4.09 6.16
N GLU A 24 -34.05 3.24 5.63
CA GLU A 24 -34.11 1.81 5.87
C GLU A 24 -33.14 1.35 6.96
N PRO A 25 -33.61 0.60 7.99
CA PRO A 25 -32.72 -0.08 8.90
C PRO A 25 -31.88 -1.12 8.18
N GLY A 26 -30.62 -1.24 8.60
CA GLY A 26 -29.74 -2.29 8.12
C GLY A 26 -30.04 -3.65 8.74
N SER A 27 -29.52 -4.72 8.13
CA SER A 27 -29.58 -6.06 8.67
C SER A 27 -28.38 -6.90 8.27
N GLY A 28 -28.17 -7.99 8.99
CA GLY A 28 -27.08 -8.92 8.79
C GLY A 28 -25.92 -8.78 9.77
N PRO A 29 -25.03 -9.78 9.80
CA PRO A 29 -23.91 -9.81 10.73
C PRO A 29 -22.90 -8.69 10.44
N ILE A 30 -22.35 -8.12 11.49
CA ILE A 30 -21.28 -7.12 11.44
C ILE A 30 -20.03 -7.74 12.07
N ALA A 31 -19.01 -8.04 11.29
CA ALA A 31 -17.80 -8.71 11.76
C ALA A 31 -17.06 -7.96 12.90
N SER A 32 -17.12 -6.63 12.90
CA SER A 32 -16.51 -5.77 13.93
C SER A 32 -17.58 -5.01 14.73
N ILE A 33 -18.64 -5.69 15.17
CA ILE A 33 -19.78 -5.03 15.83
C ILE A 33 -19.35 -4.24 17.08
N ASN A 34 -18.37 -4.72 17.82
CA ASN A 34 -17.89 -4.03 19.04
C ASN A 34 -17.25 -2.67 18.70
N ASP A 35 -16.50 -2.58 17.59
CA ASP A 35 -15.91 -1.32 17.14
C ASP A 35 -16.98 -0.34 16.69
N VAL A 36 -17.97 -0.82 15.93
CA VAL A 36 -19.13 -0.02 15.51
C VAL A 36 -19.91 0.51 16.70
N LYS A 37 -20.21 -0.35 17.70
CA LYS A 37 -20.87 0.05 18.93
C LYS A 37 -20.03 1.04 19.74
N SER A 38 -18.73 0.84 19.83
CA SER A 38 -17.83 1.75 20.55
C SER A 38 -17.86 3.16 19.92
N GLU A 39 -17.78 3.25 18.58
CA GLU A 39 -17.90 4.53 17.88
C GLU A 39 -19.28 5.16 18.08
N TYR A 40 -20.34 4.37 18.00
CA TYR A 40 -21.70 4.82 18.24
C TYR A 40 -21.89 5.42 19.65
N TYR A 41 -21.49 4.73 20.71
CA TYR A 41 -21.64 5.23 22.07
C TYR A 41 -20.83 6.49 22.34
N LYS A 42 -19.63 6.61 21.74
CA LYS A 42 -18.83 7.82 21.77
C LYS A 42 -19.58 9.01 21.14
N ASN A 43 -20.19 8.79 19.98
CA ASN A 43 -20.96 9.80 19.28
C ASN A 43 -22.24 10.18 20.04
N LEU A 44 -22.94 9.20 20.60
CA LEU A 44 -24.14 9.40 21.41
C LEU A 44 -23.84 10.26 22.65
N ALA A 45 -22.74 10.01 23.34
CA ALA A 45 -22.32 10.82 24.49
C ALA A 45 -22.06 12.29 24.11
N GLN A 46 -21.48 12.53 22.91
CA GLN A 46 -21.26 13.89 22.44
C GLN A 46 -22.57 14.62 22.08
N VAL A 47 -23.52 13.90 21.51
CA VAL A 47 -24.83 14.46 21.11
C VAL A 47 -25.65 14.83 22.31
N LYS A 48 -25.71 14.00 23.35
CA LYS A 48 -26.42 14.29 24.63
C LYS A 48 -25.88 15.57 25.27
N LYS A 49 -24.55 15.79 25.26
CA LYS A 49 -23.94 17.01 25.79
C LYS A 49 -24.35 18.28 25.00
N LYS A 50 -24.73 18.13 23.73
CA LYS A 50 -25.10 19.25 22.86
C LYS A 50 -26.59 19.44 22.68
N ASN A 51 -27.43 18.67 23.38
CA ASN A 51 -28.89 18.63 23.23
C ASN A 51 -29.32 18.51 21.77
N LYS A 52 -28.79 17.48 21.05
CA LYS A 52 -29.04 17.17 19.65
C LYS A 52 -29.43 15.72 19.50
N HIS A 53 -29.93 15.37 18.32
CA HIS A 53 -30.23 13.99 17.91
C HIS A 53 -29.07 13.40 17.10
N LEU A 54 -28.91 12.08 17.17
CA LEU A 54 -27.92 11.30 16.43
C LEU A 54 -28.61 10.43 15.35
N ILE A 55 -28.17 10.55 14.13
CA ILE A 55 -28.48 9.58 13.09
C ILE A 55 -27.16 8.95 12.62
N GLN A 56 -27.03 7.65 12.74
CA GLN A 56 -25.86 6.93 12.24
C GLN A 56 -26.25 5.94 11.15
N TYR A 57 -25.58 6.07 10.01
CA TYR A 57 -25.63 5.13 8.91
C TYR A 57 -24.37 4.28 8.89
N LEU A 58 -24.52 3.04 8.46
CA LEU A 58 -23.45 2.05 8.37
C LEU A 58 -23.52 1.35 7.00
N SER A 59 -22.37 1.12 6.44
CA SER A 59 -22.15 0.22 5.32
C SER A 59 -21.22 -0.91 5.76
N THR A 60 -21.52 -2.13 5.36
CA THR A 60 -20.70 -3.32 5.64
C THR A 60 -20.42 -4.05 4.34
N ASN A 61 -19.34 -4.81 4.28
CA ASN A 61 -19.06 -5.73 3.18
C ASN A 61 -18.83 -7.16 3.68
N ASN A 62 -18.90 -8.13 2.77
CA ASN A 62 -18.75 -9.55 3.07
C ASN A 62 -17.37 -9.92 3.65
N ASN A 63 -16.39 -9.02 3.57
CA ASN A 63 -15.03 -9.21 4.10
C ASN A 63 -14.83 -8.58 5.50
N GLY A 64 -15.91 -8.18 6.17
CA GLY A 64 -15.90 -7.59 7.51
C GLY A 64 -15.43 -6.13 7.58
N GLY A 65 -15.23 -5.48 6.42
CA GLY A 65 -15.02 -4.04 6.38
C GLY A 65 -16.31 -3.28 6.65
N TRP A 66 -16.20 -2.10 7.27
CA TRP A 66 -17.34 -1.23 7.49
C TRP A 66 -16.95 0.24 7.33
N ALA A 67 -17.96 1.07 7.04
CA ALA A 67 -17.85 2.52 7.02
C ALA A 67 -19.10 3.11 7.64
N SER A 68 -18.97 4.15 8.43
CA SER A 68 -20.09 4.82 9.05
C SER A 68 -20.10 6.32 8.81
N TRP A 69 -21.24 6.92 9.01
CA TRP A 69 -21.40 8.35 9.11
C TRP A 69 -22.42 8.72 10.18
N SER A 70 -21.98 9.53 11.14
CA SER A 70 -22.82 10.06 12.19
C SER A 70 -23.17 11.54 11.90
N LEU A 71 -24.44 11.88 11.94
CA LEU A 71 -24.94 13.23 11.79
C LEU A 71 -25.63 13.70 13.08
N TYR A 72 -25.27 14.90 13.53
CA TYR A 72 -25.85 15.54 14.71
C TYR A 72 -26.82 16.62 14.25
N VAL A 73 -28.11 16.43 14.53
CA VAL A 73 -29.19 17.30 14.06
C VAL A 73 -30.02 17.86 15.22
N LYS A 74 -30.69 18.99 14.99
CA LYS A 74 -31.68 19.54 15.95
C LYS A 74 -33.00 18.78 15.88
N GLU A 75 -33.31 18.21 14.72
CA GLU A 75 -34.54 17.50 14.43
C GLU A 75 -34.28 16.36 13.48
N ILE A 76 -34.90 15.21 13.73
CA ILE A 76 -34.87 14.04 12.85
C ILE A 76 -36.03 14.16 11.86
N ASN A 77 -35.70 14.31 10.60
CA ASN A 77 -36.66 14.38 9.49
C ASN A 77 -36.04 13.79 8.20
N GLU A 78 -36.83 13.66 7.16
CA GLU A 78 -36.40 13.08 5.89
C GLU A 78 -35.12 13.74 5.33
N LYS A 79 -35.05 15.08 5.38
CA LYS A 79 -33.89 15.85 4.91
C LYS A 79 -32.62 15.53 5.73
N SER A 80 -32.74 15.29 7.03
CA SER A 80 -31.62 14.90 7.87
C SER A 80 -31.15 13.49 7.58
N HIS A 81 -32.06 12.56 7.30
CA HIS A 81 -31.75 11.19 6.85
C HIS A 81 -31.07 11.20 5.50
N GLU A 82 -31.59 11.90 4.52
CA GLU A 82 -30.99 12.03 3.19
C GLU A 82 -29.55 12.58 3.26
N LYS A 83 -29.33 13.61 4.10
CA LYS A 83 -28.00 14.17 4.31
C LYS A 83 -27.03 13.19 4.94
N ALA A 84 -27.46 12.43 5.97
CA ALA A 84 -26.64 11.43 6.62
C ALA A 84 -26.32 10.28 5.66
N TYR A 85 -27.32 9.78 4.94
CA TYR A 85 -27.17 8.75 3.92
C TYR A 85 -26.15 9.14 2.83
N LYS A 86 -26.33 10.31 2.17
CA LYS A 86 -25.40 10.79 1.14
C LYS A 86 -23.95 10.86 1.63
N LYS A 87 -23.75 11.26 2.87
CA LYS A 87 -22.42 11.32 3.47
C LYS A 87 -21.85 9.92 3.78
N CYS A 88 -22.70 9.02 4.25
CA CYS A 88 -22.32 7.62 4.47
C CYS A 88 -21.91 6.96 3.15
N VAL A 89 -22.73 7.03 2.10
CA VAL A 89 -22.43 6.46 0.79
C VAL A 89 -21.13 7.04 0.21
N LYS A 90 -20.92 8.36 0.33
CA LYS A 90 -19.66 8.98 -0.08
C LYS A 90 -18.45 8.43 0.71
N ASN A 91 -18.64 8.11 1.97
CA ASN A 91 -17.61 7.52 2.81
C ASN A 91 -17.41 6.03 2.49
N ALA A 92 -18.50 5.27 2.37
CA ALA A 92 -18.51 3.86 2.04
C ALA A 92 -17.86 3.58 0.67
N ALA A 93 -18.12 4.39 -0.33
CA ALA A 93 -17.52 4.28 -1.66
C ALA A 93 -15.98 4.30 -1.64
N LYS A 94 -15.36 4.82 -0.57
CA LYS A 94 -13.90 4.83 -0.42
C LYS A 94 -13.35 3.50 0.11
N TYR A 95 -14.16 2.69 0.79
CA TYR A 95 -13.70 1.55 1.57
C TYR A 95 -14.46 0.25 1.29
N THR A 96 -15.78 0.29 1.36
CA THR A 96 -16.63 -0.90 1.24
C THR A 96 -17.27 -1.03 -0.13
N GLN A 97 -17.50 0.08 -0.83
CA GLN A 97 -18.26 0.17 -2.09
C GLN A 97 -19.71 -0.34 -1.95
N GLU A 98 -20.23 -0.49 -0.74
CA GLU A 98 -21.56 -0.96 -0.44
C GLU A 98 -22.51 0.22 -0.14
N ASP A 99 -23.81 -0.05 -0.19
CA ASP A 99 -24.82 0.92 0.18
C ASP A 99 -24.85 1.13 1.70
N CYS A 100 -25.49 2.19 2.14
CA CYS A 100 -25.62 2.54 3.55
C CYS A 100 -27.02 2.35 4.07
N PHE A 101 -27.14 1.84 5.27
CA PHE A 101 -28.41 1.64 5.97
C PHE A 101 -28.34 2.22 7.38
N ILE A 102 -29.50 2.52 7.98
CA ILE A 102 -29.52 3.07 9.33
C ILE A 102 -28.99 2.02 10.30
N PHE A 103 -27.97 2.40 11.08
CA PHE A 103 -27.47 1.61 12.19
C PHE A 103 -28.17 1.97 13.49
N ALA A 104 -28.26 3.27 13.78
CA ALA A 104 -28.85 3.75 15.02
C ALA A 104 -29.49 5.14 14.86
N ILE A 105 -30.53 5.39 15.64
CA ILE A 105 -31.17 6.69 15.82
C ILE A 105 -31.22 6.97 17.32
N ASP A 106 -30.64 8.08 17.75
CA ASP A 106 -30.48 8.45 19.16
C ASP A 106 -29.89 7.30 20.01
N ASP A 107 -30.55 6.84 21.04
CA ASP A 107 -30.11 5.74 21.90
C ASP A 107 -30.57 4.35 21.45
N LYS A 108 -31.24 4.26 20.29
CA LYS A 108 -31.75 3.01 19.74
C LYS A 108 -30.95 2.52 18.57
N ILE A 109 -30.29 1.36 18.71
CA ILE A 109 -29.72 0.61 17.57
C ILE A 109 -30.90 -0.07 16.86
N VAL A 110 -31.08 0.24 15.56
CA VAL A 110 -32.17 -0.29 14.72
C VAL A 110 -31.71 -1.35 13.73
N TRP A 111 -30.39 -1.61 13.67
CA TRP A 111 -29.81 -2.65 12.83
C TRP A 111 -30.17 -4.04 13.35
N ASN A 112 -30.72 -4.88 12.48
CA ASN A 112 -31.03 -6.27 12.81
C ASN A 112 -29.81 -7.17 12.58
N LEU A 113 -29.10 -7.51 13.64
CA LEU A 113 -27.87 -8.33 13.58
C LEU A 113 -28.14 -9.78 13.15
N ASP A 114 -29.32 -10.31 13.48
CA ASP A 114 -29.71 -11.71 13.20
C ASP A 114 -30.49 -11.85 11.88
N GLY A 115 -30.74 -10.75 11.22
CA GLY A 115 -31.44 -10.73 9.94
C GLY A 115 -30.54 -11.12 8.76
N PRO A 116 -31.14 -11.43 7.62
CA PRO A 116 -30.39 -11.65 6.40
C PRO A 116 -29.59 -10.40 6.03
N ALA A 117 -28.37 -10.58 5.50
CA ALA A 117 -27.59 -9.46 4.98
C ALA A 117 -28.41 -8.72 3.91
N LYS A 118 -28.49 -7.39 4.03
CA LYS A 118 -29.10 -6.58 2.97
C LYS A 118 -28.36 -6.85 1.66
N PRO A 119 -29.09 -6.99 0.53
CA PRO A 119 -28.44 -7.17 -0.75
C PRO A 119 -27.51 -5.96 -0.99
N THR A 120 -26.25 -6.28 -1.18
CA THR A 120 -25.30 -5.31 -1.69
C THR A 120 -25.78 -4.89 -3.06
N LYS A 121 -25.81 -3.59 -3.35
CA LYS A 121 -25.93 -3.19 -4.76
C LYS A 121 -24.88 -3.98 -5.53
N PRO A 122 -25.23 -4.60 -6.67
CA PRO A 122 -24.22 -5.10 -7.56
C PRO A 122 -23.24 -3.94 -7.76
N LYS A 123 -21.94 -4.20 -7.55
CA LYS A 123 -20.88 -3.25 -7.84
C LYS A 123 -21.30 -2.53 -9.11
N GLU A 124 -21.62 -1.21 -9.03
CA GLU A 124 -22.06 -0.49 -10.23
C GLU A 124 -21.08 -0.90 -11.31
N SER A 125 -21.56 -1.61 -12.31
CA SER A 125 -20.72 -2.09 -13.40
C SER A 125 -19.97 -0.86 -13.84
N GLU A 126 -18.65 -0.90 -13.76
CA GLU A 126 -17.78 0.21 -14.11
C GLU A 126 -18.40 0.95 -15.29
N SER A 127 -18.69 2.25 -15.14
CA SER A 127 -19.47 2.94 -16.16
C SER A 127 -18.81 2.67 -17.51
N ALA A 128 -19.59 2.41 -18.56
CA ALA A 128 -19.04 2.10 -19.89
C ALA A 128 -17.98 3.13 -20.32
N GLU A 129 -18.12 4.39 -19.90
CA GLU A 129 -17.15 5.45 -20.11
C GLU A 129 -15.85 5.21 -19.35
N LEU A 130 -15.91 4.78 -18.09
CA LEU A 130 -14.69 4.51 -17.29
C LEU A 130 -13.97 3.27 -17.82
N LYS A 131 -14.71 2.24 -18.19
CA LYS A 131 -14.19 1.03 -18.83
C LYS A 131 -13.51 1.38 -20.16
N ALA A 132 -14.17 2.15 -21.03
CA ALA A 132 -13.61 2.61 -22.30
C ALA A 132 -12.32 3.45 -22.10
N LYS A 133 -12.28 4.33 -21.07
CA LYS A 133 -11.06 5.08 -20.73
C LYS A 133 -9.92 4.17 -20.29
N ARG A 134 -10.21 3.14 -19.50
CA ARG A 134 -9.19 2.17 -19.07
C ARG A 134 -8.68 1.33 -20.22
N GLU A 135 -9.57 0.84 -21.08
CA GLU A 135 -9.21 0.08 -22.26
C GLU A 135 -8.35 0.91 -23.23
N LYS A 136 -8.75 2.17 -23.47
CA LYS A 136 -7.94 3.11 -24.26
C LYS A 136 -6.56 3.34 -23.64
N GLN A 137 -6.47 3.52 -22.32
CA GLN A 137 -5.18 3.69 -21.64
C GLN A 137 -4.34 2.41 -21.75
N ALA A 138 -4.94 1.23 -21.56
CA ALA A 138 -4.25 -0.05 -21.70
C ALA A 138 -3.69 -0.26 -23.13
N GLN A 139 -4.42 0.21 -24.15
CA GLN A 139 -3.90 0.18 -25.52
C GLN A 139 -2.72 1.15 -25.73
N LEU A 140 -2.79 2.34 -25.13
CA LEU A 140 -1.68 3.31 -25.19
C LEU A 140 -0.44 2.83 -24.44
N ASP A 141 -0.63 2.00 -23.41
CA ASP A 141 0.47 1.43 -22.63
C ASP A 141 1.12 0.23 -23.35
N LYS A 142 0.45 -0.41 -24.32
CA LYS A 142 1.04 -1.48 -25.13
C LYS A 142 2.14 -0.92 -26.05
N LYS A 143 3.37 -1.24 -25.72
CA LYS A 143 4.56 -0.83 -26.48
C LYS A 143 5.41 -2.05 -26.83
N THR A 144 6.07 -2.03 -27.95
CA THR A 144 7.01 -3.09 -28.33
C THR A 144 8.13 -3.21 -27.28
N GLY A 145 8.37 -4.41 -26.80
CA GLY A 145 9.40 -4.70 -25.80
C GLY A 145 9.00 -4.42 -24.35
N ARG A 146 7.75 -4.05 -24.08
CA ARG A 146 7.22 -3.83 -22.74
C ARG A 146 6.61 -5.09 -22.17
N PHE A 147 6.90 -5.38 -20.91
CA PHE A 147 6.32 -6.47 -20.13
C PHE A 147 5.41 -5.90 -19.05
N PHE A 148 4.27 -6.56 -18.83
CA PHE A 148 3.26 -6.16 -17.82
C PHE A 148 3.23 -7.12 -16.63
N GLU A 149 4.00 -8.17 -16.70
CA GLU A 149 4.12 -9.21 -15.70
C GLU A 149 5.60 -9.51 -15.48
N ASP A 150 5.92 -9.98 -14.29
CA ASP A 150 7.22 -10.53 -13.92
C ASP A 150 7.54 -11.71 -14.85
N GLN A 151 8.66 -11.66 -15.57
CA GLN A 151 9.04 -12.71 -16.51
C GLN A 151 9.59 -13.92 -15.75
N PRO A 152 9.62 -15.11 -16.37
CA PRO A 152 10.21 -16.27 -15.74
C PRO A 152 11.64 -16.03 -15.30
N ASP A 153 11.92 -16.35 -14.05
CA ASP A 153 13.24 -16.17 -13.43
C ASP A 153 14.28 -17.11 -14.06
N VAL A 154 15.45 -16.57 -14.38
CA VAL A 154 16.60 -17.40 -14.81
C VAL A 154 17.27 -18.13 -13.65
N SER A 155 16.98 -17.73 -12.41
CA SER A 155 17.43 -18.40 -11.19
C SER A 155 16.40 -18.25 -10.07
N ASP A 156 16.31 -19.22 -9.17
CA ASP A 156 15.48 -19.17 -7.95
C ASP A 156 16.23 -18.51 -6.78
N ASP A 157 17.09 -17.52 -7.05
CA ASP A 157 17.88 -16.83 -6.03
C ASP A 157 17.18 -15.55 -5.54
N PHE A 158 17.68 -14.97 -4.46
CA PHE A 158 17.26 -13.66 -3.98
C PHE A 158 17.73 -12.57 -4.95
N GLN A 159 16.84 -11.66 -5.34
CA GLN A 159 17.13 -10.68 -6.38
C GLN A 159 16.27 -9.41 -6.26
N PHE A 160 16.75 -8.32 -6.86
CA PHE A 160 15.97 -7.11 -7.05
C PHE A 160 15.25 -7.17 -8.38
N HIS A 161 13.91 -7.11 -8.33
CA HIS A 161 13.06 -6.95 -9.49
C HIS A 161 12.73 -5.48 -9.70
N LEU A 162 12.77 -5.01 -10.94
CA LEU A 162 12.59 -3.61 -11.29
C LEU A 162 11.22 -3.35 -11.87
N ILE A 163 10.61 -2.23 -11.47
CA ILE A 163 9.29 -1.84 -11.94
C ILE A 163 9.30 -0.39 -12.43
N TYR A 164 8.75 -0.14 -13.62
CA TYR A 164 8.36 1.21 -14.02
C TYR A 164 6.91 1.44 -13.64
N PHE A 165 6.69 2.20 -12.57
CA PHE A 165 5.39 2.35 -11.91
C PHE A 165 4.79 3.72 -12.15
N LEU A 166 3.59 3.78 -12.74
CA LEU A 166 2.87 5.01 -12.99
C LEU A 166 1.48 5.01 -12.36
N ASP A 167 1.00 6.17 -11.97
CA ASP A 167 -0.41 6.37 -11.67
C ASP A 167 -1.25 6.54 -12.95
N ASN A 168 -2.58 6.59 -12.80
CA ASN A 168 -3.49 6.68 -13.95
C ASN A 168 -3.52 8.07 -14.64
N LYS A 169 -2.75 9.05 -14.19
CA LYS A 169 -2.70 10.41 -14.74
C LYS A 169 -1.34 10.80 -15.30
N THR A 170 -0.31 10.10 -14.89
CA THR A 170 1.06 10.41 -15.30
C THR A 170 1.32 9.96 -16.72
N LYS A 171 1.90 10.87 -17.51
CA LYS A 171 2.32 10.57 -18.88
C LYS A 171 3.44 9.53 -18.86
N ASP A 172 3.31 8.51 -19.68
CA ASP A 172 4.33 7.50 -19.89
C ASP A 172 5.53 8.10 -20.66
N LYS A 173 6.72 7.92 -20.11
CA LYS A 173 8.00 8.32 -20.71
C LYS A 173 8.83 7.12 -21.18
N GLU A 174 8.22 5.93 -21.21
CA GLU A 174 8.82 4.70 -21.74
C GLU A 174 10.16 4.33 -21.08
N ARG A 175 10.30 4.58 -19.77
CA ARG A 175 11.58 4.40 -19.08
C ARG A 175 11.99 2.96 -18.91
N ASP A 176 11.06 2.04 -18.96
CA ASP A 176 11.25 0.58 -18.95
C ASP A 176 11.87 0.06 -20.24
N ILE A 177 11.46 0.61 -21.40
CA ILE A 177 11.88 0.13 -22.72
C ILE A 177 12.93 1.02 -23.39
N SER A 178 13.16 2.23 -22.89
CA SER A 178 14.18 3.14 -23.42
C SER A 178 15.60 2.85 -22.93
N GLY A 179 15.79 1.84 -22.08
CA GLY A 179 17.08 1.56 -21.44
C GLY A 179 17.42 2.55 -20.29
N TYR A 180 16.51 3.45 -19.95
CA TYR A 180 16.76 4.46 -18.92
C TYR A 180 16.98 3.82 -17.54
N ILE A 181 16.07 2.95 -17.09
CA ILE A 181 16.15 2.27 -15.79
C ILE A 181 17.40 1.40 -15.74
N GLU A 182 17.64 0.58 -16.77
CA GLU A 182 18.83 -0.26 -16.87
C GLU A 182 20.12 0.53 -16.72
N LYS A 183 20.23 1.67 -17.44
CA LYS A 183 21.39 2.57 -17.31
C LYS A 183 21.57 3.12 -15.89
N GLN A 184 20.49 3.49 -15.20
CA GLN A 184 20.59 4.01 -13.84
C GLN A 184 20.99 2.91 -12.85
N MET A 185 20.44 1.70 -13.01
CA MET A 185 20.78 0.56 -12.17
C MET A 185 22.24 0.15 -12.36
N LYS A 186 22.72 0.11 -13.61
CA LYS A 186 24.15 -0.14 -13.87
C LYS A 186 25.07 0.86 -13.17
N LYS A 187 24.74 2.15 -13.20
CA LYS A 187 25.52 3.18 -12.51
C LYS A 187 25.50 2.97 -11.00
N ALA A 188 24.36 2.62 -10.42
CA ALA A 188 24.22 2.37 -9.00
C ALA A 188 25.02 1.13 -8.58
N ASP A 189 24.93 0.04 -9.33
CA ASP A 189 25.69 -1.17 -9.06
C ASP A 189 27.20 -0.98 -9.20
N ASP A 190 27.67 -0.28 -10.24
CA ASP A 190 29.08 0.05 -10.40
C ASP A 190 29.60 0.94 -9.26
N ALA A 191 28.77 1.87 -8.76
CA ALA A 191 29.13 2.69 -7.61
C ALA A 191 29.19 1.84 -6.34
N PHE A 192 28.21 0.97 -6.09
CA PHE A 192 28.19 0.06 -4.96
C PHE A 192 29.40 -0.90 -4.97
N PHE A 193 29.73 -1.47 -6.14
CA PHE A 193 30.91 -2.30 -6.31
C PHE A 193 32.19 -1.59 -5.85
N LYS A 194 32.38 -0.33 -6.25
CA LYS A 194 33.50 0.49 -5.77
C LYS A 194 33.45 0.72 -4.26
N MET A 195 32.26 0.99 -3.69
CA MET A 195 32.08 1.18 -2.25
C MET A 195 32.45 -0.06 -1.44
N THR A 196 32.21 -1.25 -1.97
CA THR A 196 32.62 -2.54 -1.37
C THR A 196 34.08 -2.89 -1.63
N LYS A 197 34.87 -1.99 -2.21
CA LYS A 197 36.25 -2.24 -2.64
C LYS A 197 36.34 -3.36 -3.67
N ASN A 198 35.44 -3.34 -4.64
CA ASN A 198 35.30 -4.30 -5.74
C ASN A 198 35.04 -5.76 -5.27
N LYS A 199 34.32 -5.92 -4.16
CA LYS A 199 34.04 -7.25 -3.60
C LYS A 199 32.68 -7.79 -3.98
N GLN A 200 31.64 -6.95 -3.92
CA GLN A 200 30.27 -7.43 -4.11
C GLN A 200 29.43 -6.47 -4.95
N ARG A 201 28.44 -7.04 -5.62
CA ARG A 201 27.41 -6.36 -6.42
C ARG A 201 26.05 -6.75 -5.91
N PHE A 202 25.01 -6.01 -6.31
CA PHE A 202 23.63 -6.42 -6.11
C PHE A 202 23.25 -7.57 -7.05
N LYS A 203 22.38 -8.47 -6.60
CA LYS A 203 21.72 -9.46 -7.44
C LYS A 203 20.47 -8.86 -8.05
N PHE A 204 20.39 -8.88 -9.36
CA PHE A 204 19.22 -8.41 -10.10
C PHE A 204 18.49 -9.55 -10.77
N ASP A 205 17.21 -9.33 -10.98
CA ASP A 205 16.36 -10.16 -11.80
C ASP A 205 16.65 -9.93 -13.27
N TYR A 206 17.01 -11.01 -13.97
CA TYR A 206 17.32 -11.00 -15.39
C TYR A 206 16.38 -11.93 -16.14
N ARG A 207 16.00 -11.52 -17.32
CA ARG A 207 15.30 -12.35 -18.28
C ARG A 207 16.26 -13.31 -18.98
N GLU A 208 15.69 -14.29 -19.69
CA GLU A 208 16.46 -15.27 -20.48
C GLU A 208 17.35 -14.61 -21.55
N ASP A 209 16.99 -13.42 -22.06
CA ASP A 209 17.79 -12.65 -23.01
C ASP A 209 18.98 -11.89 -22.38
N GLY A 210 19.20 -12.08 -21.08
CA GLY A 210 20.29 -11.48 -20.30
C GLY A 210 20.07 -10.00 -19.94
N LYS A 211 18.92 -9.42 -20.26
CA LYS A 211 18.58 -8.05 -19.85
C LYS A 211 17.90 -8.03 -18.50
N LEU A 212 17.99 -6.91 -17.80
CA LEU A 212 17.23 -6.70 -16.56
C LEU A 212 15.73 -6.90 -16.82
N ASP A 213 15.06 -7.62 -15.95
CA ASP A 213 13.60 -7.67 -15.97
C ASP A 213 13.03 -6.38 -15.39
N VAL A 214 12.35 -5.63 -16.26
CA VAL A 214 11.70 -4.37 -15.91
C VAL A 214 10.24 -4.46 -16.29
N THR A 215 9.38 -4.61 -15.29
CA THR A 215 7.94 -4.69 -15.50
C THR A 215 7.28 -3.31 -15.48
N PHE A 216 6.37 -3.05 -16.42
CA PHE A 216 5.55 -1.85 -16.42
C PHE A 216 4.26 -2.07 -15.63
N VAL A 217 3.99 -1.18 -14.69
CA VAL A 217 2.75 -1.21 -13.91
C VAL A 217 2.08 0.16 -13.91
N ARG A 218 0.81 0.21 -14.32
CA ARG A 218 -0.02 1.41 -14.17
C ARG A 218 -1.10 1.20 -13.12
N MET A 219 -1.06 2.02 -12.09
CA MET A 219 -2.06 2.02 -11.02
C MET A 219 -3.42 2.54 -11.52
N ASP A 220 -4.50 2.02 -10.96
CA ASP A 220 -5.88 2.36 -11.34
C ASP A 220 -6.33 3.77 -10.90
N ARG A 221 -5.55 4.44 -10.07
CA ARG A 221 -5.88 5.76 -9.52
C ARG A 221 -4.69 6.72 -9.52
N LYS A 222 -4.98 7.99 -9.30
CA LYS A 222 -3.96 9.03 -9.18
C LYS A 222 -3.17 8.86 -7.89
N ALA A 223 -1.84 9.05 -7.95
CA ALA A 223 -1.04 9.31 -6.77
C ALA A 223 -1.55 10.57 -6.07
N ARG A 224 -1.59 10.57 -4.74
CA ARG A 224 -2.25 11.63 -3.97
C ARG A 224 -1.56 12.98 -4.16
N SER A 225 -2.34 14.05 -4.32
CA SER A 225 -1.83 15.42 -4.24
C SER A 225 -1.31 15.71 -2.82
N GLY A 226 -0.10 16.24 -2.70
CA GLY A 226 0.48 16.62 -1.40
C GLY A 226 1.49 15.64 -0.82
N GLY A 227 2.00 14.71 -1.61
CA GLY A 227 3.04 13.75 -1.25
C GLY A 227 2.72 12.33 -1.73
N TRP A 228 3.76 11.60 -2.06
CA TRP A 228 3.64 10.20 -2.39
C TRP A 228 3.37 9.40 -1.12
N ASN A 229 2.29 8.63 -1.11
CA ASN A 229 2.04 7.69 -0.03
C ASN A 229 2.20 6.27 -0.59
N VAL A 230 3.25 5.61 -0.21
CA VAL A 230 3.63 4.27 -0.69
C VAL A 230 2.64 3.17 -0.34
N ASN A 231 1.81 3.39 0.64
CA ASN A 231 0.97 2.32 1.15
C ASN A 231 -0.02 1.75 0.12
N TYR A 232 -0.66 2.60 -0.70
CA TYR A 232 -1.56 2.10 -1.73
C TYR A 232 -0.80 1.46 -2.90
N PRO A 233 0.26 2.06 -3.42
CA PRO A 233 1.17 1.40 -4.35
C PRO A 233 1.64 0.02 -3.88
N ASP A 234 2.13 -0.12 -2.64
CA ASP A 234 2.55 -1.41 -2.08
C ASP A 234 1.42 -2.44 -2.11
N TYR A 235 0.23 -2.05 -1.68
CA TYR A 235 -0.94 -2.92 -1.72
C TYR A 235 -1.33 -3.29 -3.17
N TYR A 236 -1.28 -2.32 -4.09
CA TYR A 236 -1.59 -2.54 -5.49
C TYR A 236 -0.61 -3.53 -6.13
N LEU A 237 0.68 -3.34 -5.93
CA LEU A 237 1.72 -4.24 -6.43
C LEU A 237 1.55 -5.65 -5.87
N THR A 238 1.40 -5.80 -4.56
CA THR A 238 1.20 -7.10 -3.92
C THR A 238 -0.01 -7.85 -4.47
N LYS A 239 -1.13 -7.14 -4.71
CA LYS A 239 -2.34 -7.74 -5.32
C LYS A 239 -2.16 -8.15 -6.77
N ASN A 240 -1.24 -7.56 -7.47
CA ASN A 240 -0.95 -7.85 -8.87
C ASN A 240 0.26 -8.79 -9.05
N GLY A 241 0.59 -9.57 -8.01
CA GLY A 241 1.57 -10.65 -8.11
C GLY A 241 2.99 -10.28 -7.68
N PHE A 242 3.28 -9.00 -7.40
CA PHE A 242 4.61 -8.57 -6.93
C PHE A 242 4.76 -8.84 -5.43
N ASN A 243 4.82 -10.11 -5.04
CA ASN A 243 4.84 -10.56 -3.64
C ASN A 243 5.73 -11.78 -3.39
N ASN A 244 6.66 -12.09 -4.29
CA ASN A 244 7.62 -13.17 -4.10
C ASN A 244 8.57 -12.84 -2.93
N PRO A 245 8.69 -13.69 -1.89
CA PRO A 245 9.53 -13.41 -0.72
C PRO A 245 11.03 -13.36 -1.02
N LYS A 246 11.48 -13.89 -2.16
CA LYS A 246 12.87 -13.83 -2.61
C LYS A 246 13.17 -12.59 -3.46
N LYS A 247 12.15 -11.79 -3.81
CA LYS A 247 12.32 -10.56 -4.61
C LYS A 247 12.15 -9.31 -3.77
N MET A 248 13.03 -8.36 -3.95
CA MET A 248 12.82 -6.96 -3.54
C MET A 248 12.40 -6.15 -4.75
N TYR A 249 11.25 -5.53 -4.66
CA TYR A 249 10.67 -4.77 -5.78
C TYR A 249 11.07 -3.31 -5.69
N LEU A 250 11.86 -2.84 -6.65
CA LEU A 250 12.29 -1.44 -6.75
C LEU A 250 11.57 -0.73 -7.91
N SER A 251 10.65 0.13 -7.56
CA SER A 251 9.82 0.86 -8.51
C SER A 251 10.40 2.23 -8.86
N PHE A 252 10.59 2.49 -10.14
CA PHE A 252 10.90 3.83 -10.66
C PHE A 252 9.61 4.52 -11.09
N THR A 253 9.40 5.75 -10.64
CA THR A 253 8.14 6.45 -10.92
C THR A 253 8.29 7.92 -11.28
N ASP A 254 7.59 8.34 -12.33
CA ASP A 254 7.39 9.74 -12.70
C ASP A 254 6.13 10.35 -12.06
N SER A 255 5.37 9.57 -11.25
CA SER A 255 4.10 10.01 -10.67
C SER A 255 4.25 10.80 -9.38
N ALA A 256 5.44 10.84 -8.79
CA ALA A 256 5.73 11.61 -7.58
C ALA A 256 6.35 12.95 -7.92
N SER A 257 5.95 13.98 -7.17
CA SER A 257 6.63 15.27 -7.18
C SER A 257 7.68 15.26 -6.07
N GLY A 258 8.93 15.25 -6.42
CA GLY A 258 10.01 15.30 -5.43
C GLY A 258 11.21 14.49 -5.90
N ASP A 259 12.33 14.76 -5.23
CA ASP A 259 13.57 14.01 -5.40
C ASP A 259 13.67 12.98 -4.29
N GLY A 260 14.34 11.88 -4.54
CA GLY A 260 14.63 10.88 -3.53
C GLY A 260 13.95 9.55 -3.80
N GLY A 261 13.71 8.86 -2.73
CA GLY A 261 13.09 7.55 -2.76
C GLY A 261 12.47 7.22 -1.41
N GLN A 262 11.95 6.04 -1.32
CA GLN A 262 11.49 5.43 -0.08
C GLN A 262 11.49 3.93 -0.26
N MET A 263 12.12 3.20 0.63
CA MET A 263 12.06 1.74 0.61
C MET A 263 11.73 1.16 1.98
N GLY A 264 10.89 0.14 1.96
CA GLY A 264 10.62 -0.75 3.07
C GLY A 264 11.29 -2.11 2.86
N PRO A 265 10.99 -3.09 3.70
CA PRO A 265 11.63 -4.41 3.63
C PRO A 265 11.37 -5.21 2.34
N HIS A 266 10.43 -4.81 1.50
CA HIS A 266 10.06 -5.56 0.32
C HIS A 266 9.78 -4.70 -0.91
N HIS A 267 9.17 -3.53 -0.73
CA HIS A 267 8.87 -2.60 -1.82
C HIS A 267 9.56 -1.27 -1.60
N GLY A 268 10.09 -0.71 -2.69
CA GLY A 268 10.70 0.61 -2.71
C GLY A 268 10.37 1.41 -3.95
N TYR A 269 10.61 2.71 -3.87
CA TYR A 269 10.31 3.67 -4.93
C TYR A 269 11.46 4.65 -5.12
N ILE A 270 11.85 4.85 -6.36
CA ILE A 270 12.75 5.91 -6.80
C ILE A 270 11.89 6.94 -7.55
N PHE A 271 11.83 8.15 -7.02
CA PHE A 271 11.09 9.25 -7.62
C PHE A 271 11.94 9.90 -8.71
N ILE A 272 11.51 9.74 -9.98
CA ILE A 272 12.20 10.28 -11.14
C ILE A 272 11.76 11.73 -11.35
N GLY A 273 12.07 12.61 -10.44
CA GLY A 273 11.72 14.01 -10.56
C GLY A 273 12.92 14.84 -11.01
N LYS A 274 13.66 15.27 -10.02
CA LYS A 274 14.74 16.24 -10.16
C LYS A 274 16.10 15.71 -9.72
N ALA A 275 16.23 14.41 -9.45
CA ALA A 275 17.41 13.83 -8.79
C ALA A 275 18.73 13.99 -9.57
N GLY A 276 18.69 14.35 -10.85
CA GLY A 276 19.87 14.74 -11.62
C GLY A 276 21.08 13.81 -11.45
N SER A 277 22.22 14.36 -11.07
CA SER A 277 23.47 13.62 -10.88
C SER A 277 23.51 12.70 -9.64
N GLN A 278 22.55 12.76 -8.76
CA GLN A 278 22.53 12.01 -7.48
C GLN A 278 21.80 10.66 -7.58
N TYR A 279 21.31 10.24 -8.76
CA TYR A 279 20.56 8.99 -8.91
C TYR A 279 21.26 7.75 -8.34
N PRO A 280 22.53 7.46 -8.63
CA PRO A 280 23.17 6.27 -8.08
C PRO A 280 23.15 6.25 -6.54
N GLN A 281 23.35 7.39 -5.91
CA GLN A 281 23.34 7.53 -4.47
C GLN A 281 21.94 7.25 -3.89
N ILE A 282 20.89 7.84 -4.46
CA ILE A 282 19.50 7.63 -4.03
C ILE A 282 19.12 6.16 -4.20
N ILE A 283 19.42 5.57 -5.35
CA ILE A 283 19.12 4.16 -5.63
C ILE A 283 19.79 3.26 -4.59
N ILE A 284 21.09 3.42 -4.36
CA ILE A 284 21.82 2.61 -3.36
C ILE A 284 21.25 2.84 -1.96
N HIS A 285 20.99 4.08 -1.58
CA HIS A 285 20.41 4.44 -0.29
C HIS A 285 19.10 3.67 -0.03
N GLU A 286 18.19 3.70 -0.99
CA GLU A 286 16.91 3.02 -0.86
C GLU A 286 17.08 1.49 -0.88
N MET A 287 17.90 0.95 -1.78
CA MET A 287 18.18 -0.49 -1.79
C MET A 287 18.72 -0.98 -0.45
N LEU A 288 19.61 -0.21 0.21
CA LEU A 288 20.13 -0.57 1.53
C LEU A 288 19.04 -0.55 2.61
N HIS A 289 18.07 0.35 2.54
CA HIS A 289 16.89 0.28 3.42
C HIS A 289 16.10 -1.01 3.21
N GLY A 290 15.94 -1.45 1.97
CA GLY A 290 15.32 -2.76 1.65
C GLY A 290 16.07 -3.93 2.24
N LEU A 291 17.39 -3.90 2.21
CA LEU A 291 18.24 -4.92 2.81
C LEU A 291 18.24 -4.88 4.36
N GLY A 292 17.37 -4.05 4.95
CA GLY A 292 17.19 -4.00 6.39
C GLY A 292 18.24 -3.17 7.14
N PHE A 293 19.02 -2.33 6.44
CA PHE A 293 20.05 -1.52 7.07
C PHE A 293 19.48 -0.22 7.62
N ALA A 294 18.90 -0.31 8.72
CA ALA A 294 18.58 0.62 9.79
C ALA A 294 18.22 -0.21 11.02
N MET A 295 18.87 -1.37 11.17
CA MET A 295 18.57 -2.28 12.27
C MET A 295 18.94 -1.65 13.60
N PRO A 296 18.20 -1.91 14.68
CA PRO A 296 18.47 -1.33 16.00
C PRO A 296 19.86 -1.62 16.54
N CYS A 297 20.48 -2.72 16.10
CA CYS A 297 21.84 -3.11 16.51
C CYS A 297 22.94 -2.39 15.74
N THR A 298 22.65 -1.78 14.58
CA THR A 298 23.67 -1.11 13.77
C THR A 298 24.19 0.15 14.48
N LYS A 299 25.50 0.19 14.71
CA LYS A 299 26.14 1.33 15.39
C LYS A 299 25.99 2.62 14.57
N GLY A 300 25.53 3.67 15.20
CA GLY A 300 25.39 4.99 14.58
C GLY A 300 24.05 5.21 13.85
N VAL A 301 23.13 4.27 13.91
CA VAL A 301 21.76 4.46 13.41
C VAL A 301 21.05 5.53 14.25
N LYS A 302 20.51 6.53 13.57
CA LYS A 302 19.71 7.62 14.15
C LYS A 302 18.29 7.53 13.60
N ASN A 303 17.32 7.94 14.42
CA ASN A 303 15.88 8.03 14.01
C ASN A 303 15.33 6.77 13.33
N GLY A 304 15.82 5.59 13.71
CA GLY A 304 15.29 4.30 13.26
C GLY A 304 15.58 3.91 11.80
N ALA A 305 16.19 4.79 10.98
CA ALA A 305 16.36 4.51 9.55
C ALA A 305 17.66 5.05 8.94
N HIS A 306 18.28 6.07 9.49
CA HIS A 306 19.41 6.75 8.88
C HIS A 306 20.64 6.77 9.80
N MET A 307 21.79 6.99 9.21
CA MET A 307 23.06 7.20 9.93
C MET A 307 23.45 8.67 9.89
N GLY A 308 24.40 9.05 10.74
CA GLY A 308 24.92 10.44 10.76
C GLY A 308 25.87 10.76 9.60
N SER A 309 26.34 9.75 8.84
CA SER A 309 27.28 9.93 7.74
C SER A 309 27.20 8.77 6.75
N GLY A 310 27.79 8.94 5.57
CA GLY A 310 27.87 7.92 4.52
C GLY A 310 26.56 7.76 3.76
N ILE A 311 26.43 6.64 3.05
CA ILE A 311 25.33 6.38 2.11
C ILE A 311 23.94 6.41 2.76
N LEU A 312 23.80 6.04 4.02
CA LEU A 312 22.52 6.08 4.75
C LEU A 312 22.29 7.39 5.52
N ALA A 313 23.12 8.42 5.34
CA ALA A 313 22.82 9.76 5.83
C ALA A 313 21.88 10.50 4.86
N GLN A 314 20.99 11.34 5.38
CA GLN A 314 20.24 12.27 4.53
C GLN A 314 21.22 13.22 3.83
N GLY A 315 21.23 13.18 2.49
CA GLY A 315 22.19 13.94 1.69
C GLY A 315 23.65 13.45 1.80
N GLY A 316 23.86 12.25 2.34
CA GLY A 316 25.18 11.66 2.50
C GLY A 316 25.83 11.23 1.18
N GLY A 317 27.14 10.96 1.21
CA GLY A 317 27.91 10.58 0.02
C GLY A 317 27.96 9.07 -0.26
N LEU A 318 28.58 8.71 -1.38
CA LEU A 318 28.83 7.31 -1.79
C LEU A 318 29.94 6.67 -0.93
N GLN A 319 29.74 6.62 0.38
CA GLN A 319 30.65 5.98 1.32
C GLN A 319 29.88 4.92 2.11
N LEU A 320 30.47 3.74 2.21
CA LEU A 320 29.89 2.62 2.97
C LEU A 320 30.53 2.61 4.38
N PRO A 321 29.79 3.00 5.44
CA PRO A 321 30.33 3.02 6.79
C PRO A 321 30.74 1.61 7.23
N LYS A 322 31.88 1.50 7.94
CA LYS A 322 32.31 0.22 8.51
C LYS A 322 31.27 -0.43 9.43
N ALA A 323 30.41 0.37 10.05
CA ALA A 323 29.33 -0.14 10.88
C ALA A 323 28.20 -0.84 10.08
N LEU A 324 28.18 -0.72 8.76
CA LEU A 324 27.23 -1.41 7.87
C LEU A 324 27.86 -2.61 7.18
N TYR A 325 29.12 -2.52 6.79
CA TYR A 325 29.77 -3.49 5.92
C TYR A 325 31.13 -3.92 6.47
N GLY A 326 31.25 -5.20 6.82
CA GLY A 326 32.48 -5.78 7.37
C GLY A 326 32.77 -5.37 8.81
N HIS A 327 31.72 -5.18 9.64
CA HIS A 327 31.90 -4.79 11.05
C HIS A 327 32.31 -5.95 11.96
N GLY A 328 32.01 -7.21 11.59
CA GLY A 328 32.40 -8.39 12.33
C GLY A 328 31.66 -8.63 13.67
N ASP A 329 30.61 -7.86 13.98
CA ASP A 329 29.75 -8.10 15.14
C ASP A 329 28.74 -9.22 14.82
N SER A 330 28.97 -10.41 15.39
CA SER A 330 28.10 -11.58 15.15
C SER A 330 26.69 -11.44 15.72
N THR A 331 26.42 -10.40 16.53
CA THR A 331 25.10 -10.14 17.12
C THR A 331 24.24 -9.18 16.29
N CYS A 332 24.80 -8.66 15.20
CA CYS A 332 24.13 -7.73 14.29
C CYS A 332 24.38 -8.15 12.84
N PRO A 333 23.37 -8.25 12.00
CA PRO A 333 23.55 -8.56 10.58
C PRO A 333 24.54 -7.60 9.93
N ASP A 334 25.46 -8.15 9.15
CA ASP A 334 26.43 -7.39 8.36
C ASP A 334 25.97 -7.32 6.90
N LEU A 335 25.99 -6.16 6.29
CA LEU A 335 25.54 -5.99 4.90
C LEU A 335 26.26 -6.94 3.95
N LYS A 336 27.55 -7.22 4.15
CA LYS A 336 28.32 -8.18 3.32
C LYS A 336 27.70 -9.58 3.28
N ASP A 337 26.88 -9.92 4.28
CA ASP A 337 26.26 -11.23 4.41
C ASP A 337 24.82 -11.27 3.86
N SER A 338 24.34 -10.19 3.22
CA SER A 338 23.01 -10.14 2.63
C SER A 338 22.87 -11.17 1.49
N VAL A 339 21.76 -11.92 1.49
CA VAL A 339 21.39 -12.85 0.41
C VAL A 339 21.20 -12.18 -0.96
N TYR A 340 20.99 -10.85 -0.97
CA TYR A 340 20.82 -10.03 -2.18
C TYR A 340 22.13 -9.53 -2.80
N LEU A 341 23.27 -9.96 -2.27
CA LEU A 341 24.59 -9.60 -2.79
C LEU A 341 25.32 -10.78 -3.41
N THR A 342 26.12 -10.51 -4.42
CA THR A 342 26.97 -11.50 -5.10
C THR A 342 28.43 -11.04 -5.10
N PRO A 343 29.43 -11.91 -4.77
CA PRO A 343 29.24 -13.28 -4.30
C PRO A 343 28.54 -13.31 -2.93
N THR A 344 27.72 -14.36 -2.74
CA THR A 344 27.05 -14.60 -1.46
C THR A 344 28.08 -15.02 -0.42
N SER A 345 27.95 -14.55 0.81
CA SER A 345 28.84 -14.93 1.90
C SER A 345 28.54 -16.34 2.44
N ASP A 346 29.47 -16.90 3.23
CA ASP A 346 29.29 -18.21 3.89
C ASP A 346 28.22 -18.17 5.01
N ASN A 347 27.84 -16.97 5.46
CA ASN A 347 26.84 -16.75 6.51
C ASN A 347 25.73 -15.80 6.05
N PRO A 348 24.98 -16.18 4.99
CA PRO A 348 24.00 -15.29 4.41
C PRO A 348 22.86 -14.98 5.37
N PHE A 349 22.29 -13.77 5.30
CA PHE A 349 21.08 -13.43 6.02
C PHE A 349 20.01 -12.85 5.08
N ASP A 350 18.76 -13.25 5.37
CA ASP A 350 17.57 -12.70 4.76
C ASP A 350 17.01 -11.59 5.68
N PRO A 351 16.80 -10.35 5.19
CA PRO A 351 16.25 -9.27 5.99
C PRO A 351 14.76 -9.43 6.34
N LEU A 352 13.98 -10.21 5.58
CA LEU A 352 12.53 -10.30 5.79
C LEU A 352 12.13 -10.92 7.13
N PRO A 353 12.69 -12.06 7.59
CA PRO A 353 12.38 -12.61 8.90
C PRO A 353 12.68 -11.62 10.04
N ILE A 354 13.77 -10.88 9.92
CA ILE A 354 14.18 -9.90 10.92
C ILE A 354 13.22 -8.71 10.92
N ALA A 355 12.89 -8.16 9.75
CA ALA A 355 11.92 -7.09 9.60
C ALA A 355 10.54 -7.47 10.16
N CYS A 356 10.12 -8.72 9.93
CA CYS A 356 8.89 -9.27 10.49
C CYS A 356 8.94 -9.25 12.04
N ALA A 357 10.00 -9.80 12.64
CA ALA A 357 10.17 -9.86 14.09
C ALA A 357 10.21 -8.47 14.74
N LEU A 358 10.78 -7.51 14.04
CA LEU A 358 10.83 -6.12 14.50
C LEU A 358 9.52 -5.35 14.30
N GLY A 359 8.52 -5.96 13.65
CA GLY A 359 7.27 -5.29 13.30
C GLY A 359 7.45 -4.20 12.24
N GLN A 360 8.47 -4.34 11.40
CA GLN A 360 8.79 -3.41 10.31
C GLN A 360 8.14 -3.81 8.98
N MET A 361 7.54 -4.98 8.91
CA MET A 361 6.79 -5.42 7.74
C MET A 361 5.68 -4.44 7.43
N LYS A 362 5.62 -4.05 6.18
CA LYS A 362 4.61 -3.13 5.67
C LYS A 362 3.64 -3.89 4.77
N ARG A 363 2.60 -3.22 4.34
CA ARG A 363 1.47 -3.80 3.60
C ARG A 363 1.80 -4.43 2.26
N GLY A 364 2.88 -4.02 1.64
CA GLY A 364 3.41 -4.64 0.43
C GLY A 364 4.26 -5.88 0.70
N SER A 365 4.60 -6.14 1.97
CA SER A 365 5.43 -7.30 2.31
C SER A 365 4.70 -8.60 2.01
N PRO A 366 5.42 -9.66 1.59
CA PRO A 366 4.81 -10.94 1.27
C PRO A 366 4.14 -11.56 2.50
N PRO A 367 2.98 -12.20 2.33
CA PRO A 367 2.41 -13.01 3.40
C PRO A 367 3.29 -14.23 3.65
N GLY A 368 3.40 -14.66 4.89
CA GLY A 368 4.14 -15.87 5.21
C GLY A 368 4.45 -16.05 6.69
N ASN A 369 4.99 -17.18 7.00
CA ASN A 369 5.59 -17.51 8.28
C ASN A 369 7.11 -17.43 8.10
N PHE A 370 7.75 -16.54 8.83
CA PHE A 370 9.18 -16.34 8.75
C PHE A 370 9.85 -16.89 10.00
N GLU A 371 10.73 -17.85 9.82
CA GLU A 371 11.61 -18.33 10.88
C GLU A 371 12.76 -17.34 11.08
N ILE A 372 12.99 -16.97 12.34
CA ILE A 372 14.07 -16.07 12.68
C ILE A 372 15.29 -16.92 13.07
N PRO A 373 16.37 -16.87 12.29
CA PRO A 373 17.57 -17.63 12.62
C PRO A 373 18.03 -17.36 14.05
N ALA A 374 18.37 -18.39 14.81
CA ALA A 374 18.73 -18.32 16.23
C ALA A 374 19.80 -17.27 16.52
N ARG A 375 20.76 -17.09 15.60
CA ARG A 375 21.83 -16.07 15.69
C ARG A 375 21.31 -14.63 15.73
N TYR A 376 20.07 -14.38 15.26
CA TYR A 376 19.45 -13.06 15.21
C TYR A 376 18.37 -12.84 16.30
N THR A 377 18.18 -13.81 17.19
CA THR A 377 17.27 -13.65 18.34
C THR A 377 17.85 -12.83 19.49
N HIS A 378 19.03 -12.26 19.29
CA HIS A 378 19.74 -11.51 20.32
C HIS A 378 18.94 -10.26 20.79
N LYS A 379 18.93 -10.02 22.11
CA LYS A 379 18.16 -8.91 22.75
C LYS A 379 18.41 -7.54 22.11
N LYS A 380 19.65 -7.26 21.64
CA LYS A 380 19.98 -5.98 21.00
C LYS A 380 19.26 -5.81 19.67
N LEU A 381 19.17 -6.86 18.85
CA LEU A 381 18.52 -6.82 17.57
C LEU A 381 17.00 -6.75 17.73
N LEU A 382 16.42 -7.66 18.51
CA LEU A 382 14.97 -7.76 18.66
C LEU A 382 14.39 -6.85 19.75
N LYS A 383 15.19 -5.99 20.38
CA LYS A 383 14.74 -5.11 21.48
C LYS A 383 13.98 -5.88 22.57
N GLY A 384 14.45 -7.09 22.91
CA GLY A 384 13.82 -7.94 23.94
C GLY A 384 12.60 -8.75 23.48
N ARG A 385 12.21 -8.71 22.21
CA ARG A 385 11.18 -9.60 21.65
C ARG A 385 11.72 -11.01 21.55
N LYS A 386 10.92 -11.99 22.00
CA LYS A 386 11.30 -13.42 22.03
C LYS A 386 10.48 -14.23 21.01
N ASN A 387 10.34 -13.76 19.81
CA ASN A 387 9.58 -14.52 18.80
C ASN A 387 10.54 -15.24 17.88
N GLU A 388 10.56 -16.55 17.94
CA GLU A 388 11.28 -17.42 17.01
C GLU A 388 10.60 -17.46 15.63
N TRP A 389 9.30 -17.16 15.59
CA TRP A 389 8.50 -17.13 14.39
C TRP A 389 7.72 -15.83 14.30
N CYS A 390 7.62 -15.28 13.12
CA CYS A 390 6.75 -14.17 12.80
C CYS A 390 5.81 -14.54 11.67
N THR A 391 4.52 -14.43 11.90
CA THR A 391 3.49 -14.59 10.88
C THR A 391 3.04 -13.23 10.36
N TYR A 392 3.09 -13.06 9.07
CA TYR A 392 2.59 -11.88 8.39
C TYR A 392 1.50 -12.25 7.39
N ASN A 393 0.36 -11.59 7.46
CA ASN A 393 -0.74 -11.82 6.55
C ASN A 393 -1.25 -10.48 5.98
N VAL A 394 -1.08 -10.29 4.67
CA VAL A 394 -1.55 -9.11 3.94
C VAL A 394 -3.05 -8.86 4.13
N HIS A 395 -3.84 -9.92 4.27
CA HIS A 395 -5.30 -9.81 4.42
C HIS A 395 -5.73 -9.24 5.78
N THR A 396 -4.92 -9.34 6.84
CA THR A 396 -5.22 -8.71 8.13
C THR A 396 -5.15 -7.19 8.05
N TYR A 397 -4.36 -6.63 7.16
CA TYR A 397 -4.26 -5.19 6.94
C TYR A 397 -5.43 -4.58 6.16
N ALA A 398 -6.18 -5.36 5.42
CA ALA A 398 -7.42 -4.90 4.81
C ALA A 398 -8.50 -4.60 5.87
N LYS A 399 -8.38 -5.19 7.08
CA LYS A 399 -9.29 -5.02 8.21
C LYS A 399 -8.87 -3.90 9.17
N ASP A 400 -7.57 -3.57 9.23
CA ASP A 400 -7.07 -2.60 10.19
C ASP A 400 -7.14 -1.16 9.67
N ASP A 401 -7.38 -0.23 10.56
CA ASP A 401 -7.34 1.24 10.56
C ASP A 401 -6.74 2.01 9.37
N TRP A 402 -6.21 1.31 8.44
CA TRP A 402 -5.46 1.85 7.33
C TRP A 402 -6.25 2.68 6.37
N PHE A 403 -7.46 2.25 6.05
CA PHE A 403 -8.38 3.05 5.27
C PHE A 403 -8.83 4.31 6.04
N LYS A 404 -8.69 4.33 7.37
CA LYS A 404 -8.95 5.52 8.18
C LYS A 404 -7.93 6.63 7.95
N GLN A 405 -6.65 6.31 7.65
CA GLN A 405 -5.62 7.32 7.35
C GLN A 405 -5.83 8.03 6.02
N TRP A 406 -6.62 7.47 5.12
CA TRP A 406 -6.98 8.08 3.84
C TRP A 406 -8.20 9.00 3.92
N LYS A 407 -8.71 9.26 5.12
CA LYS A 407 -9.88 10.10 5.37
C LYS A 407 -9.60 11.61 5.34
N LYS A 408 -8.36 12.05 5.11
CA LYS A 408 -8.06 13.49 5.04
C LYS A 408 -7.89 13.97 3.62
#